data_3e88bec3da3dca92bce6e57de6776244
#
_entry.id   3e88bec3da3dca92bce6e57de6776244
#
_cell.length_a   1.000
_cell.length_b   1.000
_cell.length_c   1.000
_cell.angle_alpha   90.00
_cell.angle_beta   90.00
_cell.angle_gamma   90.00
#
_symmetry.space_group_name_H-M   'P 1'
#
loop_
_entity.id
_entity.type
_entity.pdbx_description
1 polymer ?
#
loop_
_entity_poly.entity_id
_entity_poly.type
_entity_poly.pdbx_seq_one_letter_code
_entity_poly.pdbx_strand_id
1 'polypeptide(L)'
;IYEMCADENVPVSLIIAMIDQESKFNPEVVTKTGDYGLMQINTINHEWLAEEYRTADMLDPHQNVFCGIKVIGSYIQNYNDYGLALMAYNMGDYGAKKAWENGIKSTSYSESVLALMQKYEQEVNVNATNADAK
;
A
#
# COMPACT_ATOMS: atom_id res chain seq x y z
N ILE A 1 0.46 -11.13 6.99
CA ILE A 1 -0.21 -10.02 6.30
C ILE A 1 -1.65 -9.81 6.81
N TYR A 2 -2.42 -10.88 7.02
CA TYR A 2 -3.80 -10.77 7.47
C TYR A 2 -3.92 -10.08 8.83
N GLU A 3 -3.07 -10.48 9.78
CA GLU A 3 -3.05 -9.87 11.11
C GLU A 3 -2.67 -8.39 11.06
N MET A 4 -1.64 -8.05 10.31
CA MET A 4 -1.21 -6.66 10.13
C MET A 4 -2.31 -5.79 9.54
N CYS A 5 -3.01 -6.30 8.54
CA CYS A 5 -4.11 -5.58 7.90
C CYS A 5 -5.28 -5.40 8.87
N ALA A 6 -5.62 -6.43 9.64
CA ALA A 6 -6.70 -6.37 10.63
C ALA A 6 -6.39 -5.33 11.71
N ASP A 7 -5.16 -5.31 12.21
CA ASP A 7 -4.73 -4.36 13.25
C ASP A 7 -4.86 -2.90 12.80
N GLU A 8 -4.62 -2.63 11.52
CA GLU A 8 -4.70 -1.29 10.96
C GLU A 8 -6.03 -1.00 10.26
N ASN A 9 -6.96 -1.95 10.27
CA ASN A 9 -8.24 -1.84 9.57
C ASN A 9 -8.07 -1.53 8.09
N VAL A 10 -7.14 -2.24 7.44
CA VAL A 10 -6.83 -2.09 6.01
C VAL A 10 -7.24 -3.38 5.29
N PRO A 11 -7.96 -3.29 4.16
CA PRO A 11 -8.31 -4.50 3.41
C PRO A 11 -7.08 -5.22 2.86
N VAL A 12 -7.04 -6.54 3.02
CA VAL A 12 -5.94 -7.37 2.49
C VAL A 12 -5.85 -7.22 0.96
N SER A 13 -6.99 -7.15 0.28
CA SER A 13 -7.05 -6.97 -1.18
C SER A 13 -6.36 -5.69 -1.63
N LEU A 14 -6.45 -4.62 -0.85
CA LEU A 14 -5.76 -3.36 -1.15
C LEU A 14 -4.25 -3.53 -1.07
N ILE A 15 -3.76 -4.20 -0.04
CA ILE A 15 -2.31 -4.40 0.15
C ILE A 15 -1.74 -5.31 -0.94
N ILE A 16 -2.44 -6.38 -1.29
CA ILE A 16 -2.02 -7.25 -2.39
C ILE A 16 -1.97 -6.47 -3.71
N ALA A 17 -2.98 -5.64 -3.97
CA ALA A 17 -3.03 -4.80 -5.15
C ALA A 17 -1.87 -3.81 -5.20
N MET A 18 -1.54 -3.19 -4.06
CA MET A 18 -0.40 -2.27 -3.98
C MET A 18 0.92 -2.98 -4.26
N ILE A 19 1.13 -4.16 -3.68
CA ILE A 19 2.35 -4.96 -3.90
C ILE A 19 2.47 -5.33 -5.38
N ASP A 20 1.39 -5.75 -6.02
CA ASP A 20 1.39 -6.05 -7.45
C ASP A 20 1.77 -4.81 -8.26
N GLN A 21 1.13 -3.68 -8.03
CA GLN A 21 1.38 -2.43 -8.74
C GLN A 21 2.81 -1.92 -8.51
N GLU A 22 3.31 -1.97 -7.27
CA GLU A 22 4.59 -1.38 -6.91
C GLU A 22 5.79 -2.23 -7.35
N SER A 23 5.74 -3.54 -7.16
CA SER A 23 6.90 -4.43 -7.34
C SER A 23 6.64 -5.69 -8.15
N LYS A 24 5.40 -5.96 -8.51
CA LYS A 24 4.98 -7.24 -9.11
C LYS A 24 5.45 -8.42 -8.25
N PHE A 25 5.29 -8.29 -6.94
CA PHE A 25 5.67 -9.28 -5.94
C PHE A 25 7.18 -9.59 -5.88
N ASN A 26 8.04 -8.70 -6.40
CA ASN A 26 9.49 -8.87 -6.29
C ASN A 26 10.01 -8.09 -5.08
N PRO A 27 10.47 -8.79 -4.01
CA PRO A 27 10.91 -8.12 -2.79
C PRO A 27 12.25 -7.39 -2.93
N GLU A 28 12.97 -7.59 -4.02
CA GLU A 28 14.31 -7.06 -4.21
C GLU A 28 14.35 -5.79 -5.06
N VAL A 29 13.20 -5.28 -5.51
CA VAL A 29 13.16 -4.09 -6.37
C VAL A 29 13.65 -2.87 -5.62
N VAL A 30 14.64 -2.20 -6.21
CA VAL A 30 15.12 -0.88 -5.78
C VAL A 30 15.16 0.00 -7.02
N THR A 31 14.42 1.11 -7.00
CA THR A 31 14.38 2.03 -8.14
C THR A 31 15.46 3.10 -8.03
N LYS A 32 15.69 3.81 -9.14
CA LYS A 32 16.64 4.93 -9.19
C LYS A 32 16.25 6.08 -8.26
N THR A 33 14.96 6.21 -7.98
CA THR A 33 14.44 7.24 -7.08
C THR A 33 14.47 6.81 -5.61
N GLY A 34 14.96 5.61 -5.34
CA GLY A 34 15.16 5.12 -3.96
C GLY A 34 13.91 4.53 -3.34
N ASP A 35 13.08 3.84 -4.13
CA ASP A 35 11.92 3.11 -3.63
C ASP A 35 12.29 1.64 -3.47
N TYR A 36 12.02 1.07 -2.30
CA TYR A 36 12.54 -0.24 -1.90
C TYR A 36 11.43 -1.27 -1.67
N GLY A 37 11.62 -2.45 -2.26
CA GLY A 37 10.94 -3.68 -1.89
C GLY A 37 9.49 -3.78 -2.36
N LEU A 38 8.75 -4.67 -1.72
CA LEU A 38 7.40 -5.05 -2.15
C LEU A 38 6.44 -3.87 -2.28
N MET A 39 6.46 -2.95 -1.32
CA MET A 39 5.56 -1.79 -1.31
C MET A 39 6.27 -0.49 -1.68
N GLN A 40 7.50 -0.58 -2.18
CA GLN A 40 8.28 0.54 -2.71
C GLN A 40 8.39 1.72 -1.73
N ILE A 41 8.90 1.42 -0.53
CA ILE A 41 9.11 2.43 0.51
C ILE A 41 10.30 3.31 0.12
N ASN A 42 10.06 4.61 -0.04
CA ASN A 42 11.12 5.55 -0.41
C ASN A 42 12.09 5.80 0.75
N THR A 43 13.37 6.00 0.41
CA THR A 43 14.44 6.22 1.38
C THR A 43 14.18 7.39 2.33
N ILE A 44 13.43 8.40 1.89
CA ILE A 44 13.08 9.55 2.72
C ILE A 44 12.29 9.13 3.98
N ASN A 45 11.62 8.00 3.92
CA ASN A 45 10.80 7.50 5.01
C ASN A 45 11.52 6.45 5.88
N HIS A 46 12.69 5.96 5.47
CA HIS A 46 13.35 4.84 6.16
C HIS A 46 13.74 5.20 7.60
N GLU A 47 14.27 6.40 7.83
CA GLU A 47 14.73 6.83 9.14
C GLU A 47 13.58 6.92 10.16
N TRP A 48 12.51 7.64 9.80
CA TRP A 48 11.40 7.80 10.74
C TRP A 48 10.63 6.49 10.96
N LEU A 49 10.55 5.63 9.94
CA LEU A 49 9.95 4.31 10.09
C LEU A 49 10.77 3.43 11.03
N ALA A 50 12.11 3.49 10.91
CA ALA A 50 13.00 2.76 11.79
C ALA A 50 12.85 3.22 13.24
N GLU A 51 12.74 4.51 13.46
CA GLU A 51 12.54 5.08 14.80
C GLU A 51 11.19 4.69 15.41
N GLU A 52 10.13 4.78 14.62
CA GLU A 52 8.77 4.52 15.08
C GLU A 52 8.50 3.02 15.28
N TYR A 53 8.94 2.18 14.34
CA TYR A 53 8.57 0.77 14.30
C TYR A 53 9.75 -0.18 14.49
N ARG A 54 10.95 0.35 14.71
CA ARG A 54 12.18 -0.44 14.92
C ARG A 54 12.52 -1.36 13.73
N THR A 55 12.22 -0.90 12.53
CA THR A 55 12.59 -1.60 11.31
C THR A 55 14.03 -1.29 10.94
N ALA A 56 14.74 -2.25 10.34
CA ALA A 56 16.16 -2.11 10.00
C ALA A 56 16.43 -2.31 8.50
N ASP A 57 15.57 -3.03 7.80
CA ASP A 57 15.83 -3.43 6.41
C ASP A 57 14.54 -3.37 5.58
N MET A 58 14.47 -2.39 4.68
CA MET A 58 13.30 -2.21 3.79
C MET A 58 13.30 -3.19 2.61
N LEU A 59 14.31 -4.03 2.46
CA LEU A 59 14.27 -5.16 1.54
C LEU A 59 13.80 -6.46 2.21
N ASP A 60 13.73 -6.50 3.54
CA ASP A 60 13.06 -7.61 4.22
C ASP A 60 11.56 -7.53 3.94
N PRO A 61 10.96 -8.58 3.33
CA PRO A 61 9.55 -8.52 2.94
C PRO A 61 8.60 -8.23 4.10
N HIS A 62 8.84 -8.81 5.26
CA HIS A 62 7.99 -8.61 6.43
C HIS A 62 8.03 -7.16 6.91
N GLN A 63 9.23 -6.59 7.08
CA GLN A 63 9.40 -5.21 7.53
C GLN A 63 8.85 -4.23 6.51
N ASN A 64 9.09 -4.47 5.23
CA ASN A 64 8.60 -3.62 4.14
C ASN A 64 7.07 -3.55 4.13
N VAL A 65 6.41 -4.70 4.13
CA VAL A 65 4.95 -4.78 4.10
C VAL A 65 4.35 -4.20 5.38
N PHE A 66 4.94 -4.48 6.53
CA PHE A 66 4.51 -3.89 7.80
C PHE A 66 4.52 -2.36 7.73
N CYS A 67 5.62 -1.76 7.29
CA CYS A 67 5.73 -0.30 7.14
C CYS A 67 4.73 0.24 6.12
N GLY A 68 4.60 -0.42 4.98
CA GLY A 68 3.65 -0.02 3.94
C GLY A 68 2.21 0.01 4.45
N ILE A 69 1.81 -1.01 5.21
CA ILE A 69 0.47 -1.07 5.81
C ILE A 69 0.26 0.07 6.80
N LYS A 70 1.27 0.36 7.64
CA LYS A 70 1.21 1.49 8.59
C LYS A 70 1.01 2.82 7.86
N VAL A 71 1.76 3.04 6.79
CA VAL A 71 1.69 4.29 6.03
C VAL A 71 0.34 4.44 5.33
N ILE A 72 -0.10 3.44 4.56
CA ILE A 72 -1.39 3.53 3.86
C ILE A 72 -2.55 3.56 4.84
N GLY A 73 -2.47 2.82 5.94
CA GLY A 73 -3.50 2.82 6.99
C GLY A 73 -3.70 4.20 7.59
N SER A 74 -2.61 4.91 7.85
CA SER A 74 -2.65 6.29 8.34
C SER A 74 -3.34 7.24 7.36
N TYR A 75 -3.06 7.11 6.06
CA TYR A 75 -3.71 7.93 5.04
C TYR A 75 -5.20 7.60 4.89
N ILE A 76 -5.56 6.32 4.97
CA ILE A 76 -6.97 5.91 4.94
C ILE A 76 -7.73 6.51 6.12
N GLN A 77 -7.14 6.47 7.31
CA GLN A 77 -7.74 7.05 8.51
C GLN A 77 -7.92 8.56 8.37
N ASN A 78 -6.92 9.25 7.80
CA ASN A 78 -6.97 10.70 7.65
C ASN A 78 -7.93 11.18 6.57
N TYR A 79 -8.02 10.46 5.45
CA TYR A 79 -8.77 10.92 4.28
C TYR A 79 -10.08 10.16 4.04
N ASN A 80 -10.26 9.04 4.70
CA ASN A 80 -11.47 8.20 4.63
C ASN A 80 -11.88 7.86 3.19
N ASP A 81 -10.87 7.62 2.33
CA ASP A 81 -11.07 7.33 0.90
C ASP A 81 -9.82 6.61 0.38
N TYR A 82 -10.02 5.42 -0.19
CA TYR A 82 -8.87 4.63 -0.69
C TYR A 82 -8.14 5.32 -1.84
N GLY A 83 -8.86 5.94 -2.76
CA GLY A 83 -8.25 6.63 -3.89
C GLY A 83 -7.38 7.79 -3.46
N LEU A 84 -7.87 8.62 -2.54
CA LEU A 84 -7.12 9.75 -2.01
C LEU A 84 -5.91 9.26 -1.19
N ALA A 85 -6.09 8.22 -0.39
CA ALA A 85 -4.99 7.62 0.37
C ALA A 85 -3.89 7.08 -0.55
N LEU A 86 -4.27 6.44 -1.64
CA LEU A 86 -3.32 5.93 -2.64
C LEU A 86 -2.56 7.07 -3.32
N MET A 87 -3.23 8.18 -3.60
CA MET A 87 -2.55 9.36 -4.14
C MET A 87 -1.49 9.88 -3.16
N ALA A 88 -1.84 9.99 -1.88
CA ALA A 88 -0.90 10.43 -0.84
C ALA A 88 0.28 9.45 -0.71
N TYR A 89 0.01 8.15 -0.79
CA TYR A 89 1.06 7.13 -0.73
C TYR A 89 2.04 7.27 -1.91
N ASN A 90 1.54 7.44 -3.12
CA ASN A 90 2.34 7.46 -4.33
C ASN A 90 3.10 8.78 -4.53
N MET A 91 2.46 9.92 -4.30
CA MET A 91 3.04 11.24 -4.60
C MET A 91 3.43 12.04 -3.36
N GLY A 92 3.27 11.47 -2.17
CA GLY A 92 3.48 12.16 -0.91
C GLY A 92 2.26 13.00 -0.53
N ASP A 93 2.14 13.27 0.78
CA ASP A 93 0.98 13.99 1.31
C ASP A 93 0.87 15.41 0.73
N TYR A 94 1.99 16.10 0.64
CA TYR A 94 2.04 17.46 0.06
C TYR A 94 1.62 17.46 -1.41
N GLY A 95 2.18 16.55 -2.21
CA GLY A 95 1.85 16.45 -3.64
C GLY A 95 0.38 16.10 -3.87
N ALA A 96 -0.16 15.19 -3.06
CA ALA A 96 -1.57 14.81 -3.14
C ALA A 96 -2.49 16.00 -2.82
N LYS A 97 -2.20 16.72 -1.75
CA LYS A 97 -2.99 17.92 -1.37
C LYS A 97 -2.98 18.99 -2.46
N LYS A 98 -1.84 19.19 -3.10
CA LYS A 98 -1.74 20.11 -4.24
C LYS A 98 -2.61 19.65 -5.41
N ALA A 99 -2.59 18.36 -5.73
CA ALA A 99 -3.43 17.80 -6.79
C ALA A 99 -4.92 17.99 -6.46
N TRP A 100 -5.32 17.71 -5.23
CA TRP A 100 -6.71 17.89 -4.80
C TRP A 100 -7.18 19.35 -4.87
N GLU A 101 -6.33 20.30 -4.51
CA GLU A 101 -6.60 21.74 -4.65
C GLU A 101 -6.88 22.12 -6.10
N ASN A 102 -6.23 21.43 -7.04
CA ASN A 102 -6.43 21.64 -8.48
C ASN A 102 -7.56 20.77 -9.06
N GLY A 103 -8.35 20.11 -8.22
CA GLY A 103 -9.49 19.32 -8.66
C GLY A 103 -9.14 17.92 -9.14
N ILE A 104 -7.87 17.49 -9.00
CA ILE A 104 -7.43 16.15 -9.42
C ILE A 104 -7.65 15.19 -8.25
N LYS A 105 -8.66 14.31 -8.36
CA LYS A 105 -9.06 13.37 -7.31
C LYS A 105 -8.73 11.91 -7.63
N SER A 106 -8.17 11.64 -8.81
CA SER A 106 -7.70 10.31 -9.20
C SER A 106 -6.49 10.44 -10.10
N THR A 107 -5.68 9.39 -10.15
CA THR A 107 -4.49 9.28 -11.00
C THR A 107 -4.47 7.90 -11.65
N SER A 108 -3.64 7.72 -12.68
CA SER A 108 -3.47 6.39 -13.28
C SER A 108 -3.01 5.36 -12.23
N TYR A 109 -2.16 5.76 -11.30
CA TYR A 109 -1.74 4.90 -10.19
C TYR A 109 -2.93 4.49 -9.31
N SER A 110 -3.70 5.46 -8.81
CA SER A 110 -4.82 5.14 -7.92
C SER A 110 -5.89 4.30 -8.61
N GLU A 111 -6.20 4.60 -9.87
CA GLU A 111 -7.18 3.83 -10.64
C GLU A 111 -6.69 2.40 -10.90
N SER A 112 -5.41 2.22 -11.21
CA SER A 112 -4.81 0.91 -11.44
C SER A 112 -4.85 0.05 -10.18
N VAL A 113 -4.47 0.61 -9.04
CA VAL A 113 -4.51 -0.13 -7.76
C VAL A 113 -5.92 -0.50 -7.37
N LEU A 114 -6.87 0.43 -7.53
CA LEU A 114 -8.29 0.13 -7.20
C LEU A 114 -8.87 -0.96 -8.10
N ALA A 115 -8.49 -1.00 -9.38
CA ALA A 115 -8.90 -2.08 -10.29
C ALA A 115 -8.31 -3.42 -9.85
N LEU A 116 -7.03 -3.46 -9.48
CA LEU A 116 -6.38 -4.66 -8.95
C LEU A 116 -7.00 -5.09 -7.62
N MET A 117 -7.32 -4.15 -6.74
CA MET A 117 -7.99 -4.42 -5.49
C MET A 117 -9.31 -5.16 -5.71
N GLN A 118 -10.12 -4.68 -6.66
CA GLN A 118 -11.38 -5.30 -7.00
C GLN A 118 -11.19 -6.74 -7.49
N LYS A 119 -10.20 -6.96 -8.34
CA LYS A 119 -9.82 -8.29 -8.83
C LYS A 119 -9.45 -9.24 -7.67
N TYR A 120 -8.57 -8.80 -6.77
CA TYR A 120 -8.13 -9.62 -5.65
C TYR A 120 -9.23 -9.84 -4.62
N GLU A 121 -10.10 -8.89 -4.43
CA GLU A 121 -11.27 -9.04 -3.56
C GLU A 121 -12.19 -10.16 -4.06
N GLN A 122 -12.42 -10.25 -5.36
CA GLN A 122 -13.20 -11.33 -5.97
C GLN A 122 -12.52 -12.69 -5.80
N GLU A 123 -11.20 -12.77 -5.99
CA GLU A 123 -10.43 -14.00 -5.80
C GLU A 123 -10.48 -14.50 -4.36
N VAL A 124 -10.34 -13.61 -3.38
CA VAL A 124 -10.44 -13.94 -1.95
C VAL A 124 -11.84 -14.49 -1.63
N ASN A 125 -12.90 -13.84 -2.13
CA ASN A 125 -14.28 -14.28 -1.90
C ASN A 125 -14.58 -15.64 -2.53
N VAL A 126 -14.07 -15.91 -3.74
CA VAL A 126 -14.22 -17.21 -4.41
C VAL A 126 -13.53 -18.30 -3.60
N ASN A 127 -12.30 -18.06 -3.13
CA ASN A 127 -11.56 -19.02 -2.32
C ASN A 127 -12.25 -19.29 -0.99
N ALA A 128 -12.80 -18.29 -0.33
CA ALA A 128 -13.56 -18.45 0.91
C ALA A 128 -14.82 -19.29 0.68
N THR A 129 -15.56 -19.03 -0.40
CA THR A 129 -16.75 -19.81 -0.78
C THR A 129 -16.39 -21.27 -1.05
N ASN A 130 -15.30 -21.52 -1.77
CA ASN A 130 -14.84 -22.88 -2.06
C ASN A 130 -14.39 -23.62 -0.79
N ALA A 131 -13.75 -22.93 0.14
CA ALA A 131 -13.34 -23.50 1.42
C ALA A 131 -14.57 -23.90 2.28
N ASP A 132 -15.61 -23.06 2.28
CA ASP A 132 -16.85 -23.33 3.02
C ASP A 132 -17.66 -24.49 2.39
N ALA A 133 -17.50 -24.71 1.10
CA ALA A 133 -18.19 -25.79 0.37
C ALA A 133 -17.57 -27.18 0.63
N LYS A 134 -16.40 -27.26 1.22
CA LYS A 134 -15.74 -28.50 1.56
C LYS A 134 -16.02 -28.91 3.00
#